data_b6245a820e0dd512790582e15ea81dcb
#
_entry.id   b6245a820e0dd512790582e15ea81dcb
#
_cell.length_a   1.000
_cell.length_b   1.000
_cell.length_c   1.000
_cell.angle_alpha   90.00
_cell.angle_beta   90.00
_cell.angle_gamma   90.00
#
_symmetry.space_group_name_H-M   'P 1'
#
loop_
_entity.id
_entity.type
_entity.pdbx_description
1 polymer ?
#
loop_
_entity_poly.entity_id
_entity_poly.type
_entity_poly.pdbx_seq_one_letter_code
_entity_poly.pdbx_strand_id
1 'polypeptide(L)'
;LVQEQFSTEENRAFFKKYGPVGARSGATKDFLESIGVDSYWSGCLTLTIQPEKNVKKQDFVLAIDLPNAVFDKLAKESTYPVIRMSADINHQYMSPSQRMKVAQYYLYLYQSARFVVTTRLHGTLPCLALGTPVLNIQEQGFEEGRFAGLRELANHMTIEEFLAGACDVNQPLQNPQKYLDIRKELEERCQAFTGFKSEAGYLNGQAVTDFLMDPELVQAMVTGLWSAHQYYGIYR
;
A
#
# COMPACT_ATOMS: atom_id res chain seq x y z
N LEU A 1 -4.75 15.30 -15.31
CA LEU A 1 -5.24 15.91 -14.11
C LEU A 1 -4.26 16.93 -13.58
N VAL A 2 -4.64 18.21 -13.45
CA VAL A 2 -3.94 19.16 -12.58
C VAL A 2 -2.53 19.59 -13.02
N GLN A 3 -1.90 18.97 -14.01
CA GLN A 3 -0.57 19.37 -14.50
C GLN A 3 -0.54 20.85 -14.93
N GLU A 4 -1.57 21.31 -15.64
CA GLU A 4 -1.70 22.69 -16.05
C GLU A 4 -1.77 23.67 -14.86
N GLN A 5 -2.46 23.30 -13.78
CA GLN A 5 -2.56 24.12 -12.57
C GLN A 5 -1.20 24.27 -11.88
N PHE A 6 -0.38 23.22 -11.86
CA PHE A 6 0.97 23.28 -11.29
C PHE A 6 2.00 23.99 -12.19
N SER A 7 1.67 24.20 -13.46
CA SER A 7 2.57 24.84 -14.45
C SER A 7 2.50 26.37 -14.44
N THR A 8 1.71 26.99 -13.57
CA THR A 8 1.66 28.47 -13.45
C THR A 8 2.99 29.03 -12.96
N GLU A 9 3.29 30.27 -13.30
CA GLU A 9 4.53 30.92 -12.88
C GLU A 9 4.65 31.01 -11.35
N GLU A 10 3.53 31.30 -10.67
CA GLU A 10 3.45 31.34 -9.22
C GLU A 10 3.80 29.99 -8.56
N ASN A 11 3.20 28.89 -9.06
CA ASN A 11 3.46 27.56 -8.53
C ASN A 11 4.90 27.11 -8.83
N ARG A 12 5.44 27.41 -10.01
CA ARG A 12 6.85 27.15 -10.31
C ARG A 12 7.79 27.92 -9.38
N ALA A 13 7.51 29.20 -9.11
CA ALA A 13 8.29 30.01 -8.17
C ALA A 13 8.24 29.42 -6.76
N PHE A 14 7.05 28.96 -6.31
CA PHE A 14 6.89 28.29 -5.04
C PHE A 14 7.75 27.02 -4.95
N PHE A 15 7.65 26.13 -5.94
CA PHE A 15 8.45 24.90 -5.95
C PHE A 15 9.95 25.15 -5.99
N LYS A 16 10.41 26.16 -6.77
CA LYS A 16 11.82 26.55 -6.80
C LYS A 16 12.31 27.09 -5.46
N LYS A 17 11.46 27.81 -4.74
CA LYS A 17 11.80 28.38 -3.43
C LYS A 17 11.96 27.30 -2.35
N TYR A 18 11.13 26.26 -2.41
CA TYR A 18 11.04 25.25 -1.36
C TYR A 18 11.58 23.88 -1.78
N GLY A 19 12.09 23.78 -3.00
CA GLY A 19 12.71 22.55 -3.52
C GLY A 19 14.06 22.20 -2.88
N PRO A 20 14.65 21.07 -3.29
CA PRO A 20 14.14 20.16 -4.33
C PRO A 20 12.87 19.41 -3.90
N VAL A 21 12.00 19.10 -4.87
CA VAL A 21 10.70 18.43 -4.61
C VAL A 21 10.83 16.92 -4.71
N GLY A 22 10.48 16.22 -3.64
CA GLY A 22 10.40 14.76 -3.65
C GLY A 22 9.12 14.27 -4.37
N ALA A 23 9.28 13.63 -5.50
CA ALA A 23 8.21 13.04 -6.28
C ALA A 23 8.01 11.56 -5.95
N ARG A 24 6.80 11.16 -5.58
CA ARG A 24 6.49 9.78 -5.23
C ARG A 24 6.58 8.83 -6.42
N SER A 25 6.23 9.28 -7.62
CA SER A 25 6.26 8.48 -8.86
C SER A 25 7.19 9.10 -9.89
N GLY A 26 7.73 8.28 -10.78
CA GLY A 26 8.55 8.74 -11.91
C GLY A 26 7.82 9.77 -12.76
N ALA A 27 6.55 9.52 -13.11
CA ALA A 27 5.74 10.44 -13.88
C ALA A 27 5.59 11.84 -13.24
N THR A 28 5.51 11.92 -11.91
CA THR A 28 5.49 13.20 -11.20
C THR A 28 6.84 13.90 -11.26
N LYS A 29 7.94 13.15 -11.12
CA LYS A 29 9.29 13.67 -11.27
C LYS A 29 9.49 14.28 -12.67
N ASP A 30 9.21 13.50 -13.70
CA ASP A 30 9.37 13.91 -15.09
C ASP A 30 8.55 15.18 -15.42
N PHE A 31 7.32 15.24 -14.90
CA PHE A 31 6.49 16.44 -15.02
C PHE A 31 7.13 17.66 -14.34
N LEU A 32 7.61 17.55 -13.09
CA LEU A 32 8.24 18.67 -12.38
C LEU A 32 9.49 19.16 -13.11
N GLU A 33 10.33 18.25 -13.60
CA GLU A 33 11.50 18.58 -14.40
C GLU A 33 11.11 19.29 -15.72
N SER A 34 10.03 18.85 -16.38
CA SER A 34 9.54 19.47 -17.62
C SER A 34 9.11 20.93 -17.45
N ILE A 35 8.71 21.32 -16.24
CA ILE A 35 8.36 22.71 -15.90
C ILE A 35 9.52 23.48 -15.23
N GLY A 36 10.72 22.91 -15.23
CA GLY A 36 11.93 23.53 -14.69
C GLY A 36 12.00 23.58 -13.16
N VAL A 37 11.37 22.62 -12.48
CA VAL A 37 11.44 22.44 -11.02
C VAL A 37 12.43 21.35 -10.72
N ASP A 38 13.41 21.63 -9.83
CA ASP A 38 14.36 20.61 -9.34
C ASP A 38 13.62 19.58 -8.50
N SER A 39 13.72 18.32 -8.91
CA SER A 39 12.99 17.22 -8.29
C SER A 39 13.82 15.94 -8.27
N TYR A 40 13.45 15.06 -7.34
CA TYR A 40 14.04 13.73 -7.23
C TYR A 40 12.94 12.68 -7.00
N TRP A 41 13.20 11.46 -7.38
CA TRP A 41 12.27 10.37 -7.07
C TRP A 41 12.42 9.96 -5.61
N SER A 42 11.43 10.27 -4.79
CA SER A 42 11.45 9.96 -3.37
C SER A 42 10.94 8.54 -3.05
N GLY A 43 10.16 7.94 -3.94
CA GLY A 43 9.38 6.77 -3.57
C GLY A 43 8.22 7.11 -2.63
N CYS A 44 7.70 6.11 -1.94
CA CYS A 44 6.55 6.28 -1.05
C CYS A 44 6.94 6.07 0.42
N LEU A 45 6.51 6.98 1.30
CA LEU A 45 6.77 6.92 2.74
C LEU A 45 6.23 5.63 3.41
N THR A 46 5.28 4.93 2.80
CA THR A 46 4.84 3.62 3.32
C THR A 46 5.96 2.57 3.36
N LEU A 47 7.03 2.76 2.59
CA LEU A 47 8.22 1.89 2.67
C LEU A 47 9.00 2.04 3.98
N THR A 48 8.80 3.13 4.72
CA THR A 48 9.49 3.39 6.00
C THR A 48 8.73 2.87 7.23
N ILE A 49 7.57 2.25 7.03
CA ILE A 49 6.81 1.65 8.13
C ILE A 49 7.66 0.59 8.83
N GLN A 50 7.79 0.71 10.15
CA GLN A 50 8.55 -0.23 10.95
C GLN A 50 7.66 -1.40 11.37
N PRO A 51 8.12 -2.66 11.25
CA PRO A 51 7.36 -3.82 11.70
C PRO A 51 7.26 -3.85 13.24
N GLU A 52 6.16 -4.36 13.74
CA GLU A 52 5.97 -4.64 15.16
C GLU A 52 6.72 -5.91 15.56
N LYS A 53 7.53 -5.81 16.61
CA LYS A 53 8.38 -6.93 17.06
C LYS A 53 7.58 -8.15 17.55
N ASN A 54 6.39 -7.92 18.10
CA ASN A 54 5.58 -8.94 18.73
C ASN A 54 4.51 -9.56 17.81
N VAL A 55 4.36 -9.07 16.58
CA VAL A 55 3.43 -9.63 15.61
C VAL A 55 4.03 -10.87 14.97
N LYS A 56 3.40 -12.00 15.19
CA LYS A 56 3.82 -13.30 14.65
C LYS A 56 3.10 -13.58 13.33
N LYS A 57 3.78 -14.26 12.42
CA LYS A 57 3.15 -14.83 11.22
C LYS A 57 2.09 -15.83 11.59
N GLN A 58 0.97 -15.79 10.88
CA GLN A 58 -0.16 -16.68 11.01
C GLN A 58 -0.41 -17.40 9.69
N ASP A 59 -1.07 -18.54 9.74
CA ASP A 59 -1.30 -19.40 8.59
C ASP A 59 -2.56 -19.00 7.81
N PHE A 60 -2.54 -17.79 7.24
CA PHE A 60 -3.56 -17.33 6.29
C PHE A 60 -2.94 -16.54 5.14
N VAL A 61 -3.65 -16.50 4.02
CA VAL A 61 -3.36 -15.65 2.86
C VAL A 61 -4.35 -14.50 2.85
N LEU A 62 -3.87 -13.29 2.60
CA LEU A 62 -4.71 -12.10 2.53
C LEU A 62 -4.91 -11.68 1.07
N ALA A 63 -6.17 -11.59 0.64
CA ALA A 63 -6.61 -11.20 -0.69
C ALA A 63 -7.26 -9.81 -0.64
N ILE A 64 -6.58 -8.79 -1.20
CA ILE A 64 -7.04 -7.39 -1.12
C ILE A 64 -7.46 -6.89 -2.50
N ASP A 65 -8.76 -6.55 -2.62
CA ASP A 65 -9.37 -5.97 -3.83
C ASP A 65 -9.10 -6.78 -5.11
N LEU A 66 -9.11 -8.11 -5.00
CA LEU A 66 -8.92 -9.00 -6.13
C LEU A 66 -10.20 -9.17 -6.93
N PRO A 67 -10.12 -9.23 -8.29
CA PRO A 67 -11.21 -9.70 -9.13
C PRO A 67 -11.70 -11.10 -8.71
N ASN A 68 -12.99 -11.38 -8.89
CA ASN A 68 -13.57 -12.66 -8.45
C ASN A 68 -12.81 -13.87 -8.99
N ALA A 69 -12.49 -13.90 -10.28
CA ALA A 69 -11.78 -15.05 -10.89
C ALA A 69 -10.40 -15.29 -10.25
N VAL A 70 -9.68 -14.21 -9.89
CA VAL A 70 -8.37 -14.31 -9.19
C VAL A 70 -8.55 -14.82 -7.78
N PHE A 71 -9.55 -14.27 -7.05
CA PHE A 71 -9.86 -14.71 -5.70
C PHE A 71 -10.28 -16.19 -5.66
N ASP A 72 -11.18 -16.60 -6.54
CA ASP A 72 -11.70 -17.98 -6.59
C ASP A 72 -10.57 -18.99 -6.87
N LYS A 73 -9.67 -18.66 -7.82
CA LYS A 73 -8.48 -19.49 -8.07
C LYS A 73 -7.57 -19.55 -6.84
N LEU A 74 -7.26 -18.38 -6.24
CA LEU A 74 -6.42 -18.31 -5.04
C LEU A 74 -7.02 -19.15 -3.89
N ALA A 75 -8.31 -19.01 -3.62
CA ALA A 75 -9.02 -19.72 -2.57
C ALA A 75 -9.07 -21.25 -2.84
N LYS A 76 -9.17 -21.66 -4.11
CA LYS A 76 -9.19 -23.07 -4.51
C LYS A 76 -7.82 -23.74 -4.39
N GLU A 77 -6.74 -23.04 -4.74
CA GLU A 77 -5.40 -23.60 -4.81
C GLU A 77 -4.58 -23.46 -3.52
N SER A 78 -4.94 -22.50 -2.68
CA SER A 78 -4.26 -22.28 -1.40
C SER A 78 -4.55 -23.40 -0.40
N THR A 79 -3.51 -23.92 0.22
CA THR A 79 -3.60 -24.85 1.36
C THR A 79 -3.90 -24.12 2.68
N TYR A 80 -3.85 -22.80 2.68
CA TYR A 80 -4.14 -21.94 3.83
C TYR A 80 -5.47 -21.21 3.65
N PRO A 81 -6.19 -20.87 4.74
CA PRO A 81 -7.37 -20.03 4.65
C PRO A 81 -7.08 -18.72 3.93
N VAL A 82 -7.95 -18.33 3.00
CA VAL A 82 -7.84 -17.06 2.27
C VAL A 82 -8.85 -16.06 2.83
N ILE A 83 -8.36 -14.98 3.39
CA ILE A 83 -9.19 -13.89 3.91
C ILE A 83 -9.32 -12.82 2.83
N ARG A 84 -10.55 -12.58 2.38
CA ARG A 84 -10.85 -11.53 1.41
C ARG A 84 -11.17 -10.22 2.11
N MET A 85 -10.52 -9.14 1.69
CA MET A 85 -10.75 -7.80 2.21
C MET A 85 -10.73 -6.76 1.09
N SER A 86 -11.32 -5.59 1.38
CA SER A 86 -11.17 -4.39 0.56
C SER A 86 -10.44 -3.31 1.34
N ALA A 87 -9.49 -2.62 0.69
CA ALA A 87 -8.89 -1.39 1.20
C ALA A 87 -9.74 -0.14 0.87
N ASP A 88 -10.80 -0.30 0.10
CA ASP A 88 -11.70 0.76 -0.33
C ASP A 88 -12.86 0.89 0.66
N ILE A 89 -12.64 1.68 1.70
CA ILE A 89 -13.61 1.92 2.78
C ILE A 89 -14.11 3.35 2.67
N ASN A 90 -15.44 3.52 2.62
CA ASN A 90 -16.02 4.86 2.69
C ASN A 90 -15.81 5.46 4.10
N HIS A 91 -14.80 6.32 4.19
CA HIS A 91 -14.32 6.89 5.44
C HIS A 91 -15.18 8.01 6.01
N GLN A 92 -16.24 8.45 5.32
CA GLN A 92 -17.14 9.50 5.83
C GLN A 92 -17.88 9.10 7.12
N TYR A 93 -18.02 7.81 7.35
CA TYR A 93 -18.64 7.26 8.57
C TYR A 93 -17.66 7.08 9.74
N MET A 94 -16.42 7.53 9.58
CA MET A 94 -15.37 7.33 10.57
C MET A 94 -14.73 8.65 11.01
N SER A 95 -14.54 8.81 12.31
CA SER A 95 -13.70 9.86 12.85
C SER A 95 -12.22 9.68 12.42
N PRO A 96 -11.38 10.72 12.47
CA PRO A 96 -9.95 10.59 12.18
C PRO A 96 -9.25 9.54 13.05
N SER A 97 -9.62 9.43 14.33
CA SER A 97 -9.08 8.43 15.23
C SER A 97 -9.46 7.00 14.82
N GLN A 98 -10.71 6.77 14.42
CA GLN A 98 -11.16 5.47 13.93
C GLN A 98 -10.46 5.09 12.62
N ARG A 99 -10.24 6.03 11.71
CA ARG A 99 -9.47 5.79 10.47
C ARG A 99 -8.03 5.34 10.77
N MET A 100 -7.40 5.95 11.77
CA MET A 100 -6.06 5.56 12.19
C MET A 100 -6.04 4.13 12.74
N LYS A 101 -6.98 3.78 13.61
CA LYS A 101 -7.12 2.41 14.14
C LYS A 101 -7.35 1.37 13.04
N VAL A 102 -8.19 1.69 12.04
CA VAL A 102 -8.41 0.83 10.88
C VAL A 102 -7.12 0.64 10.09
N ALA A 103 -6.37 1.70 9.84
CA ALA A 103 -5.08 1.60 9.15
C ALA A 103 -4.08 0.72 9.93
N GLN A 104 -4.01 0.86 11.26
CA GLN A 104 -3.19 0.01 12.11
C GLN A 104 -3.61 -1.46 12.04
N TYR A 105 -4.92 -1.73 12.01
CA TYR A 105 -5.46 -3.09 11.85
C TYR A 105 -5.07 -3.71 10.50
N TYR A 106 -5.13 -2.95 9.40
CA TYR A 106 -4.67 -3.43 8.09
C TYR A 106 -3.17 -3.74 8.11
N LEU A 107 -2.35 -2.88 8.70
CA LEU A 107 -0.92 -3.12 8.83
C LEU A 107 -0.63 -4.38 9.65
N TYR A 108 -1.39 -4.62 10.72
CA TYR A 108 -1.31 -5.85 11.49
C TYR A 108 -1.64 -7.08 10.64
N LEU A 109 -2.72 -7.05 9.88
CA LEU A 109 -3.09 -8.15 8.98
C LEU A 109 -2.01 -8.38 7.91
N TYR A 110 -1.48 -7.31 7.30
CA TYR A 110 -0.39 -7.42 6.34
C TYR A 110 0.84 -8.06 6.97
N GLN A 111 1.24 -7.62 8.16
CA GLN A 111 2.42 -8.18 8.83
C GLN A 111 2.20 -9.62 9.28
N SER A 112 1.03 -9.98 9.77
CA SER A 112 0.72 -11.32 10.27
C SER A 112 0.42 -12.34 9.17
N ALA A 113 -0.03 -11.91 8.00
CA ALA A 113 -0.31 -12.80 6.89
C ALA A 113 0.94 -13.56 6.42
N ARG A 114 0.76 -14.82 6.04
CA ARG A 114 1.79 -15.63 5.40
C ARG A 114 2.19 -15.07 4.04
N PHE A 115 1.19 -14.59 3.29
CA PHE A 115 1.33 -14.06 1.95
C PHE A 115 0.17 -13.09 1.67
N VAL A 116 0.43 -12.06 0.85
CA VAL A 116 -0.59 -11.09 0.43
C VAL A 116 -0.66 -11.05 -1.08
N VAL A 117 -1.87 -11.10 -1.63
CA VAL A 117 -2.14 -10.89 -3.06
C VAL A 117 -3.06 -9.67 -3.19
N THR A 118 -2.69 -8.71 -4.02
CA THR A 118 -3.40 -7.43 -4.09
C THR A 118 -3.27 -6.74 -5.43
N THR A 119 -4.29 -5.97 -5.82
CA THR A 119 -4.22 -5.02 -6.94
C THR A 119 -3.79 -3.62 -6.48
N ARG A 120 -3.68 -3.38 -5.16
CA ARG A 120 -3.45 -2.04 -4.60
C ARG A 120 -1.98 -1.74 -4.35
N LEU A 121 -1.55 -0.54 -4.73
CA LEU A 121 -0.20 -0.05 -4.42
C LEU A 121 0.04 -0.01 -2.89
N HIS A 122 -0.93 0.54 -2.13
CA HIS A 122 -0.84 0.60 -0.66
C HIS A 122 -1.28 -0.71 0.05
N GLY A 123 -1.52 -1.79 -0.69
CA GLY A 123 -1.46 -3.17 -0.21
C GLY A 123 -0.07 -3.77 -0.42
N THR A 124 0.62 -3.35 -1.48
CA THR A 124 1.94 -3.85 -1.87
C THR A 124 3.08 -3.24 -1.04
N LEU A 125 3.19 -1.91 -1.01
CA LEU A 125 4.32 -1.22 -0.38
C LEU A 125 4.42 -1.43 1.14
N PRO A 126 3.32 -1.40 1.92
CA PRO A 126 3.39 -1.76 3.33
C PRO A 126 3.88 -3.19 3.56
N CYS A 127 3.49 -4.14 2.71
CA CYS A 127 3.97 -5.52 2.82
C CYS A 127 5.48 -5.63 2.60
N LEU A 128 6.05 -4.87 1.66
CA LEU A 128 7.51 -4.77 1.50
C LEU A 128 8.14 -4.25 2.80
N ALA A 129 7.64 -3.13 3.33
CA ALA A 129 8.15 -2.52 4.56
C ALA A 129 8.11 -3.47 5.76
N LEU A 130 7.04 -4.27 5.87
CA LEU A 130 6.79 -5.22 6.96
C LEU A 130 7.45 -6.58 6.73
N GLY A 131 8.13 -6.79 5.60
CA GLY A 131 8.80 -8.05 5.26
C GLY A 131 7.84 -9.20 4.94
N THR A 132 6.59 -8.91 4.59
CA THR A 132 5.61 -9.93 4.20
C THR A 132 5.68 -10.18 2.70
N PRO A 133 5.83 -11.44 2.24
CA PRO A 133 5.75 -11.76 0.83
C PRO A 133 4.48 -11.21 0.20
N VAL A 134 4.61 -10.53 -0.95
CA VAL A 134 3.48 -9.90 -1.62
C VAL A 134 3.57 -10.07 -3.13
N LEU A 135 2.41 -10.31 -3.74
CA LEU A 135 2.22 -10.34 -5.18
C LEU A 135 1.24 -9.24 -5.59
N ASN A 136 1.69 -8.31 -6.42
CA ASN A 136 0.83 -7.32 -7.05
C ASN A 136 0.30 -7.86 -8.37
N ILE A 137 -1.03 -7.89 -8.53
CA ILE A 137 -1.68 -8.38 -9.75
C ILE A 137 -2.40 -7.22 -10.43
N GLN A 138 -2.23 -7.08 -11.76
CA GLN A 138 -2.87 -6.03 -12.54
C GLN A 138 -3.37 -6.59 -13.88
N GLU A 139 -4.26 -5.87 -14.53
CA GLU A 139 -4.65 -6.16 -15.91
C GLU A 139 -3.44 -6.01 -16.85
N GLN A 140 -3.46 -6.73 -17.97
CA GLN A 140 -2.45 -6.55 -19.00
C GLN A 140 -2.51 -5.13 -19.56
N GLY A 141 -1.35 -4.47 -19.71
CA GLY A 141 -1.28 -3.09 -20.18
C GLY A 141 -1.69 -2.03 -19.15
N PHE A 142 -1.83 -2.41 -17.88
CA PHE A 142 -2.11 -1.45 -16.82
C PHE A 142 -0.96 -0.43 -16.69
N GLU A 143 -1.25 0.81 -17.08
CA GLU A 143 -0.34 1.94 -16.99
C GLU A 143 -0.94 3.04 -16.12
N GLU A 144 -0.77 2.94 -14.83
CA GLU A 144 -1.14 4.03 -13.93
C GLU A 144 0.13 4.75 -13.45
N GLY A 145 0.30 6.01 -13.85
CA GLY A 145 1.50 6.80 -13.55
C GLY A 145 1.91 6.85 -12.07
N ARG A 146 0.94 6.71 -11.15
CA ARG A 146 1.22 6.63 -9.71
C ARG A 146 1.88 5.33 -9.26
N PHE A 147 1.87 4.27 -10.10
CA PHE A 147 2.58 3.01 -9.86
C PHE A 147 3.98 3.01 -10.46
N ALA A 148 4.27 3.92 -11.37
CA ALA A 148 5.53 3.97 -12.11
C ALA A 148 6.75 4.04 -11.17
N GLY A 149 7.64 3.06 -11.29
CA GLY A 149 8.82 2.90 -10.45
C GLY A 149 8.57 2.24 -9.08
N LEU A 150 7.32 2.09 -8.65
CA LEU A 150 6.97 1.52 -7.34
C LEU A 150 6.49 0.07 -7.43
N ARG A 151 5.82 -0.31 -8.51
CA ARG A 151 5.35 -1.68 -8.74
C ARG A 151 6.52 -2.63 -8.92
N GLU A 152 7.54 -2.19 -9.60
CA GLU A 152 8.76 -2.94 -9.92
C GLU A 152 9.62 -3.26 -8.69
N LEU A 153 9.26 -2.69 -7.52
CA LEU A 153 9.89 -3.01 -6.24
C LEU A 153 9.38 -4.32 -5.64
N ALA A 154 8.23 -4.82 -6.10
CA ALA A 154 7.60 -6.05 -5.62
C ALA A 154 7.51 -7.11 -6.72
N ASN A 155 7.22 -8.35 -6.31
CA ASN A 155 6.78 -9.36 -7.26
C ASN A 155 5.45 -8.92 -7.86
N HIS A 156 5.34 -8.99 -9.18
CA HIS A 156 4.13 -8.59 -9.89
C HIS A 156 3.90 -9.44 -11.13
N MET A 157 2.65 -9.59 -11.53
CA MET A 157 2.23 -10.27 -12.75
C MET A 157 0.87 -9.75 -13.23
N THR A 158 0.46 -10.18 -14.40
CA THR A 158 -0.87 -9.90 -14.92
C THR A 158 -1.91 -10.85 -14.34
N ILE A 159 -3.18 -10.49 -14.47
CA ILE A 159 -4.31 -11.37 -14.12
C ILE A 159 -4.24 -12.66 -14.95
N GLU A 160 -3.97 -12.53 -16.24
CA GLU A 160 -3.88 -13.66 -17.18
C GLU A 160 -2.77 -14.63 -16.79
N GLU A 161 -1.58 -14.14 -16.46
CA GLU A 161 -0.45 -14.97 -15.99
C GLU A 161 -0.81 -15.70 -14.69
N PHE A 162 -1.44 -14.99 -13.74
CA PHE A 162 -1.88 -15.63 -12.50
C PHE A 162 -2.90 -16.74 -12.76
N LEU A 163 -3.93 -16.46 -13.59
CA LEU A 163 -4.95 -17.45 -13.93
C LEU A 163 -4.39 -18.64 -14.70
N ALA A 164 -3.33 -18.43 -15.51
CA ALA A 164 -2.60 -19.49 -16.19
C ALA A 164 -1.70 -20.33 -15.26
N GLY A 165 -1.54 -19.94 -13.98
CA GLY A 165 -0.74 -20.70 -13.01
C GLY A 165 0.74 -20.36 -13.01
N ALA A 166 1.12 -19.13 -13.36
CA ALA A 166 2.51 -18.70 -13.41
C ALA A 166 3.21 -18.63 -12.03
N CYS A 167 2.47 -18.79 -10.93
CA CYS A 167 3.05 -18.87 -9.58
C CYS A 167 2.39 -19.97 -8.74
N ASP A 168 3.16 -20.53 -7.81
CA ASP A 168 2.65 -21.43 -6.78
C ASP A 168 2.22 -20.60 -5.56
N VAL A 169 0.93 -20.51 -5.29
CA VAL A 169 0.36 -19.74 -4.19
C VAL A 169 0.72 -20.31 -2.80
N ASN A 170 1.18 -21.54 -2.74
CA ASN A 170 1.61 -22.20 -1.50
C ASN A 170 3.11 -22.01 -1.21
N GLN A 171 3.87 -21.56 -2.22
CA GLN A 171 5.29 -21.22 -2.13
C GLN A 171 5.53 -19.79 -2.63
N PRO A 172 5.04 -18.77 -1.89
CA PRO A 172 5.15 -17.39 -2.35
C PRO A 172 6.60 -16.95 -2.47
N LEU A 173 6.89 -16.23 -3.56
CA LEU A 173 8.22 -15.66 -3.80
C LEU A 173 8.58 -14.65 -2.71
N GLN A 174 9.82 -14.70 -2.27
CA GLN A 174 10.36 -13.67 -1.38
C GLN A 174 10.38 -12.31 -2.10
N ASN A 175 10.17 -11.25 -1.33
CA ASN A 175 10.19 -9.90 -1.88
C ASN A 175 11.57 -9.55 -2.45
N PRO A 176 11.64 -8.90 -3.64
CA PRO A 176 12.88 -8.30 -4.10
C PRO A 176 13.41 -7.28 -3.09
N GLN A 177 14.74 -7.14 -2.99
CA GLN A 177 15.35 -6.27 -1.97
C GLN A 177 15.61 -4.83 -2.45
N LYS A 178 15.27 -4.51 -3.70
CA LYS A 178 15.49 -3.18 -4.32
C LYS A 178 14.89 -2.01 -3.52
N TYR A 179 13.80 -2.25 -2.81
CA TYR A 179 13.14 -1.20 -2.02
C TYR A 179 13.96 -0.75 -0.80
N LEU A 180 14.92 -1.55 -0.33
CA LEU A 180 15.71 -1.24 0.88
C LEU A 180 16.58 0.00 0.71
N ASP A 181 17.16 0.21 -0.47
CA ASP A 181 17.97 1.41 -0.74
C ASP A 181 17.08 2.66 -0.74
N ILE A 182 15.91 2.57 -1.37
CA ILE A 182 14.92 3.66 -1.39
C ILE A 182 14.41 3.95 0.03
N ARG A 183 14.12 2.93 0.80
CA ARG A 183 13.72 3.05 2.21
C ARG A 183 14.78 3.81 3.01
N LYS A 184 16.04 3.39 2.90
CA LYS A 184 17.17 4.03 3.60
C LYS A 184 17.28 5.51 3.23
N GLU A 185 17.25 5.83 1.95
CA GLU A 185 17.29 7.23 1.49
C GLU A 185 16.12 8.06 2.01
N LEU A 186 14.90 7.50 1.99
CA LEU A 186 13.72 8.15 2.56
C LEU A 186 13.87 8.43 4.06
N GLU A 187 14.32 7.44 4.82
CA GLU A 187 14.53 7.59 6.27
C GLU A 187 15.58 8.67 6.57
N GLU A 188 16.70 8.68 5.85
CA GLU A 188 17.76 9.69 5.99
C GLU A 188 17.26 11.11 5.66
N ARG A 189 16.50 11.26 4.56
CA ARG A 189 15.92 12.56 4.16
C ARG A 189 14.87 13.04 5.15
N CYS A 190 13.98 12.17 5.61
CA CYS A 190 12.99 12.51 6.62
C CYS A 190 13.64 12.94 7.93
N GLN A 191 14.68 12.22 8.37
CA GLN A 191 15.42 12.57 9.58
C GLN A 191 16.12 13.92 9.42
N ALA A 192 16.78 14.15 8.29
CA ALA A 192 17.46 15.43 8.02
C ALA A 192 16.47 16.61 8.01
N PHE A 193 15.28 16.42 7.45
CA PHE A 193 14.25 17.46 7.35
C PHE A 193 13.56 17.74 8.68
N THR A 194 13.22 16.70 9.46
CA THR A 194 12.43 16.82 10.69
C THR A 194 13.28 16.93 11.95
N GLY A 195 14.55 16.52 11.91
CA GLY A 195 15.40 16.33 13.10
C GLY A 195 14.97 15.14 13.96
N PHE A 196 14.01 14.33 13.50
CA PHE A 196 13.41 13.25 14.28
C PHE A 196 13.63 11.88 13.64
N LYS A 197 14.04 10.89 14.46
CA LYS A 197 14.14 9.48 14.07
C LYS A 197 13.15 8.67 14.89
N SER A 198 12.16 8.07 14.23
CA SER A 198 11.22 7.17 14.89
C SER A 198 11.80 5.76 14.96
N GLU A 199 11.68 5.15 16.13
CA GLU A 199 11.97 3.73 16.36
C GLU A 199 10.71 2.94 16.76
N ALA A 200 9.56 3.63 16.82
CA ALA A 200 8.28 3.03 17.20
C ALA A 200 7.65 2.27 16.04
N GLY A 201 7.06 1.13 16.35
CA GLY A 201 6.18 0.42 15.42
C GLY A 201 4.85 1.13 15.20
N TYR A 202 4.02 0.60 14.31
CA TYR A 202 2.76 1.24 13.90
C TYR A 202 1.61 1.10 14.92
N LEU A 203 1.69 0.17 15.87
CA LEU A 203 0.63 -0.07 16.88
C LEU A 203 0.74 0.83 18.12
N ASN A 204 1.83 1.57 18.29
CA ASN A 204 2.08 2.39 19.49
C ASN A 204 1.89 1.60 20.81
N GLY A 205 2.22 0.32 20.82
CA GLY A 205 2.10 -0.56 21.98
C GLY A 205 0.67 -1.02 22.30
N GLN A 206 -0.33 -0.64 21.50
CA GLN A 206 -1.73 -1.03 21.73
C GLN A 206 -2.06 -2.33 20.99
N ALA A 207 -2.70 -3.27 21.68
CA ALA A 207 -3.01 -4.56 21.11
C ALA A 207 -4.14 -4.47 20.06
N VAL A 208 -4.04 -5.29 19.02
CA VAL A 208 -5.12 -5.47 18.01
C VAL A 208 -6.43 -5.93 18.63
N THR A 209 -6.37 -6.63 19.76
CA THR A 209 -7.55 -6.98 20.55
C THR A 209 -8.42 -5.79 20.88
N ASP A 210 -7.84 -4.61 21.14
CA ASP A 210 -8.61 -3.40 21.44
C ASP A 210 -9.43 -2.93 20.22
N PHE A 211 -8.94 -3.17 19.02
CA PHE A 211 -9.69 -2.89 17.79
C PHE A 211 -10.93 -3.78 17.68
N LEU A 212 -10.77 -5.10 17.86
CA LEU A 212 -11.86 -6.06 17.74
C LEU A 212 -12.88 -5.97 18.92
N MET A 213 -12.47 -5.40 20.03
CA MET A 213 -13.33 -5.17 21.20
C MET A 213 -13.99 -3.78 21.20
N ASP A 214 -13.74 -2.94 20.19
CA ASP A 214 -14.43 -1.66 20.00
C ASP A 214 -15.61 -1.84 19.04
N PRO A 215 -16.85 -2.06 19.54
CA PRO A 215 -18.01 -2.35 18.69
C PRO A 215 -18.40 -1.16 17.79
N GLU A 216 -18.14 0.08 18.23
CA GLU A 216 -18.42 1.25 17.42
C GLU A 216 -17.47 1.33 16.23
N LEU A 217 -16.20 1.01 16.44
CA LEU A 217 -15.20 0.98 15.38
C LEU A 217 -15.49 -0.15 14.37
N VAL A 218 -15.81 -1.36 14.86
CA VAL A 218 -16.19 -2.49 14.00
C VAL A 218 -17.44 -2.14 13.19
N GLN A 219 -18.45 -1.55 13.81
CA GLN A 219 -19.67 -1.12 13.12
C GLN A 219 -19.37 -0.05 12.06
N ALA A 220 -18.53 0.95 12.37
CA ALA A 220 -18.15 1.99 11.42
C ALA A 220 -17.38 1.41 10.21
N MET A 221 -16.48 0.44 10.46
CA MET A 221 -15.75 -0.26 9.40
C MET A 221 -16.70 -1.07 8.51
N VAL A 222 -17.61 -1.84 9.07
CA VAL A 222 -18.59 -2.63 8.32
C VAL A 222 -19.49 -1.72 7.48
N THR A 223 -19.99 -0.62 8.06
CA THR A 223 -20.81 0.37 7.34
C THR A 223 -20.01 1.01 6.20
N GLY A 224 -18.76 1.37 6.44
CA GLY A 224 -17.88 1.95 5.42
C GLY A 224 -17.59 0.97 4.27
N LEU A 225 -17.35 -0.29 4.56
CA LEU A 225 -17.14 -1.34 3.55
C LEU A 225 -18.41 -1.59 2.74
N TRP A 226 -19.55 -1.69 3.39
CA TRP A 226 -20.84 -1.92 2.72
C TRP A 226 -21.23 -0.75 1.82
N SER A 227 -21.04 0.47 2.29
CA SER A 227 -21.28 1.68 1.51
C SER A 227 -20.34 1.80 0.30
N ALA A 228 -19.05 1.46 0.47
CA ALA A 228 -18.09 1.42 -0.62
C ALA A 228 -18.48 0.37 -1.67
N HIS A 229 -18.94 -0.81 -1.22
CA HIS A 229 -19.42 -1.86 -2.11
C HIS A 229 -20.60 -1.38 -2.97
N GLN A 230 -21.58 -0.71 -2.38
CA GLN A 230 -22.73 -0.17 -3.13
C GLN A 230 -22.34 0.94 -4.12
N TYR A 231 -21.42 1.82 -3.71
CA TYR A 231 -21.04 2.99 -4.48
C TYR A 231 -20.08 2.66 -5.64
N TYR A 232 -19.11 1.79 -5.41
CA TYR A 232 -18.04 1.47 -6.38
C TYR A 232 -18.26 0.15 -7.12
N GLY A 233 -19.20 -0.67 -6.73
CA GLY A 233 -19.47 -1.96 -7.37
C GLY A 233 -18.29 -2.96 -7.25
N ILE A 234 -17.51 -2.86 -6.20
CA ILE A 234 -16.22 -3.53 -6.00
C ILE A 234 -16.28 -5.07 -6.06
N TYR A 235 -17.48 -5.65 -5.98
CA TYR A 235 -17.68 -7.10 -5.93
C TYR A 235 -18.64 -7.61 -7.03
N ARG A 236 -18.68 -6.95 -8.18
CA ARG A 236 -19.43 -7.46 -9.33
C ARG A 236 -18.63 -8.45 -10.14
#